data_4e37dfcb6dae2e32e5647e82738a5cd2
#
_entry.id   4e37dfcb6dae2e32e5647e82738a5cd2
#
_cell.length_a   1.000
_cell.length_b   1.000
_cell.length_c   1.000
_cell.angle_alpha   90.00
_cell.angle_beta   90.00
_cell.angle_gamma   90.00
#
_symmetry.space_group_name_H-M   'P 1'
#
loop_
_entity.id
_entity.type
_entity.pdbx_description
1 polymer ?
#
loop_
_entity_poly.entity_id
_entity_poly.type
_entity_poly.pdbx_seq_one_letter_code
_entity_poly.pdbx_strand_id
1 'polypeptide(L)'
;MTAKAASLVLECIYQHERQHANKIFLTQPTGQGQVVDYTWAQTMDQARRMAAHLQSLGLPHGAKVAILSKNCAHFFISELAIWMAGFTTVAIFPTESADTVKFVLEHSESSLLLVGKLDEWHKQEPGVPAHLPKIALPLAPATAFDKWDDIVSRTDPLSGEPWREPTDLAMIIYTSGSTGQPKGAMHSFERISAAAHGIVNRTIETMGDNREDHRILSYLPLAHVFERAFVETMAFIDGRMHIFFAESLDTFLQDLQRARPTIFISVPRLWLKFQLGVFAKMPARKLNLLLSIPILKGVVARKILVGLGLDQVELAGSGSAPLPADLIRWYRHLGLNLIEGYAMTEDFAYSHTQNEQFNEPGYVGQPYPGVEVRISPEGEILIKSPGQMIGYYKRPDLDAESFTADGFFKTGDLGSRRPDGQLQITGRLKEQFKTSKGKYVAPSPIENRINAHPMIELSMVSGSGFERAYALVVLAEDLRPKLHLEEVRAEVQAELQQLLHDVNAKSADYEQLKMLVVSPEAWTIENGCLTPTMKIKRSRIEFGVQHQIEGWYGHSQHIIWA
;
A
#
# COMPACT_ATOMS: atom_id res chain seq x y z
N MET A 1 13.99 35.88 4.75
CA MET A 1 14.80 34.89 4.02
C MET A 1 13.82 34.04 3.28
N THR A 2 13.79 34.13 1.94
CA THR A 2 13.01 33.19 1.11
C THR A 2 13.58 31.80 1.37
N ALA A 3 12.75 30.87 1.88
CA ALA A 3 13.15 29.49 2.03
C ALA A 3 13.67 29.00 0.65
N LYS A 4 14.90 28.48 0.63
CA LYS A 4 15.45 27.86 -0.58
C LYS A 4 14.48 26.75 -0.98
N ALA A 5 13.99 26.75 -2.20
CA ALA A 5 13.14 25.67 -2.69
C ALA A 5 13.85 24.33 -2.47
N ALA A 6 13.12 23.32 -1.98
CA ALA A 6 13.68 22.00 -1.80
C ALA A 6 14.17 21.46 -3.16
N SER A 7 15.30 20.75 -3.16
CA SER A 7 15.85 20.16 -4.40
C SER A 7 14.86 19.15 -4.97
N LEU A 8 14.76 19.11 -6.29
CA LEU A 8 13.96 18.08 -6.96
C LEU A 8 14.62 16.70 -6.81
N VAL A 9 13.81 15.66 -6.91
CA VAL A 9 14.27 14.27 -6.73
C VAL A 9 15.48 13.93 -7.61
N LEU A 10 15.52 14.34 -8.88
CA LEU A 10 16.68 14.10 -9.76
C LEU A 10 17.95 14.81 -9.30
N GLU A 11 17.86 16.03 -8.77
CA GLU A 11 19.01 16.74 -8.22
C GLU A 11 19.64 16.00 -7.03
N CYS A 12 18.78 15.45 -6.15
CA CYS A 12 19.22 14.64 -5.02
C CYS A 12 19.94 13.37 -5.50
N ILE A 13 19.38 12.68 -6.50
CA ILE A 13 19.97 11.46 -7.08
C ILE A 13 21.35 11.73 -7.67
N TYR A 14 21.54 12.81 -8.43
CA TYR A 14 22.86 13.18 -8.97
C TYR A 14 23.86 13.52 -7.86
N GLN A 15 23.39 14.14 -6.78
CA GLN A 15 24.22 14.37 -5.61
C GLN A 15 24.67 13.05 -4.96
N HIS A 16 23.75 12.07 -4.80
CA HIS A 16 24.07 10.77 -4.23
C HIS A 16 25.01 9.95 -5.11
N GLU A 17 24.83 9.99 -6.44
CA GLU A 17 25.77 9.39 -7.40
C GLU A 17 27.19 9.89 -7.15
N ARG A 18 27.39 11.21 -6.97
CA ARG A 18 28.72 11.80 -6.71
C ARG A 18 29.27 11.45 -5.33
N GLN A 19 28.42 11.45 -4.29
CA GLN A 19 28.85 11.27 -2.90
C GLN A 19 28.98 9.82 -2.49
N HIS A 20 28.17 8.93 -3.08
CA HIS A 20 27.98 7.55 -2.64
C HIS A 20 28.18 6.54 -3.79
N ALA A 21 28.93 6.88 -4.85
CA ALA A 21 29.09 6.09 -6.07
C ALA A 21 29.27 4.58 -5.83
N ASN A 22 30.10 4.22 -4.86
CA ASN A 22 30.44 2.82 -4.55
C ASN A 22 29.57 2.17 -3.45
N LYS A 23 28.63 2.92 -2.83
CA LYS A 23 27.68 2.32 -1.86
C LYS A 23 26.67 1.48 -2.62
N ILE A 24 26.34 0.31 -2.08
CA ILE A 24 25.25 -0.53 -2.57
C ILE A 24 23.95 0.23 -2.31
N PHE A 25 23.16 0.40 -3.37
CA PHE A 25 21.85 1.03 -3.31
C PHE A 25 20.73 -0.01 -3.39
N LEU A 26 20.85 -0.99 -4.31
CA LEU A 26 19.82 -1.97 -4.57
C LEU A 26 20.37 -3.39 -4.44
N THR A 27 19.68 -4.29 -3.76
CA THR A 27 19.97 -5.73 -3.69
C THR A 27 18.80 -6.52 -4.28
N GLN A 28 19.06 -7.20 -5.41
CA GLN A 28 18.08 -7.95 -6.18
C GLN A 28 18.29 -9.46 -6.07
N PRO A 29 17.34 -10.22 -5.50
CA PRO A 29 17.33 -11.67 -5.62
C PRO A 29 17.11 -12.12 -7.06
N THR A 30 17.87 -13.13 -7.49
CA THR A 30 17.83 -13.69 -8.87
C THR A 30 17.44 -15.17 -8.89
N GLY A 31 17.01 -15.71 -7.78
CA GLY A 31 16.65 -17.10 -7.61
C GLY A 31 17.71 -17.93 -6.92
N GLN A 32 17.30 -19.08 -6.37
CA GLN A 32 18.21 -20.06 -5.73
C GLN A 32 19.11 -19.48 -4.62
N GLY A 33 18.61 -18.44 -3.94
CA GLY A 33 19.36 -17.76 -2.87
C GLY A 33 20.44 -16.79 -3.35
N GLN A 34 20.61 -16.63 -4.66
CA GLN A 34 21.56 -15.67 -5.22
C GLN A 34 20.99 -14.26 -5.24
N VAL A 35 21.86 -13.27 -5.13
CA VAL A 35 21.53 -11.84 -5.21
C VAL A 35 22.54 -11.11 -6.10
N VAL A 36 22.08 -10.02 -6.69
CA VAL A 36 22.93 -9.06 -7.40
C VAL A 36 22.78 -7.71 -6.70
N ASP A 37 23.92 -7.13 -6.36
CA ASP A 37 23.99 -5.79 -5.78
C ASP A 37 24.30 -4.76 -6.86
N TYR A 38 23.58 -3.63 -6.80
CA TYR A 38 23.83 -2.46 -7.65
C TYR A 38 24.26 -1.29 -6.77
N THR A 39 25.46 -0.77 -7.04
CA THR A 39 25.92 0.48 -6.43
C THR A 39 25.17 1.67 -7.03
N TRP A 40 25.27 2.85 -6.42
CA TRP A 40 24.75 4.09 -7.02
C TRP A 40 25.32 4.31 -8.43
N ALA A 41 26.65 4.13 -8.60
CA ALA A 41 27.29 4.30 -9.92
C ALA A 41 26.73 3.33 -10.97
N GLN A 42 26.55 2.04 -10.61
CA GLN A 42 26.01 1.04 -11.52
C GLN A 42 24.53 1.29 -11.86
N THR A 43 23.74 1.70 -10.87
CA THR A 43 22.35 2.10 -11.05
C THR A 43 22.23 3.26 -12.03
N MET A 44 23.06 4.30 -11.85
CA MET A 44 23.04 5.50 -12.66
C MET A 44 23.60 5.27 -14.06
N ASP A 45 24.65 4.44 -14.22
CA ASP A 45 25.18 4.09 -15.55
C ASP A 45 24.11 3.39 -16.39
N GLN A 46 23.41 2.39 -15.84
CA GLN A 46 22.33 1.73 -16.56
C GLN A 46 21.16 2.67 -16.87
N ALA A 47 20.75 3.51 -15.91
CA ALA A 47 19.70 4.49 -16.13
C ALA A 47 20.05 5.48 -17.26
N ARG A 48 21.29 5.99 -17.29
CA ARG A 48 21.78 6.91 -18.34
C ARG A 48 21.82 6.25 -19.71
N ARG A 49 22.27 4.98 -19.81
CA ARG A 49 22.30 4.23 -21.09
C ARG A 49 20.89 4.00 -21.60
N MET A 50 19.98 3.56 -20.74
CA MET A 50 18.58 3.38 -21.14
C MET A 50 17.92 4.73 -21.47
N ALA A 51 18.21 5.80 -20.73
CA ALA A 51 17.71 7.15 -21.05
C ALA A 51 18.16 7.62 -22.44
N ALA A 52 19.43 7.40 -22.81
CA ALA A 52 19.95 7.70 -24.14
C ALA A 52 19.22 6.90 -25.23
N HIS A 53 18.98 5.62 -24.99
CA HIS A 53 18.17 4.79 -25.89
C HIS A 53 16.75 5.33 -26.03
N LEU A 54 16.07 5.63 -24.91
CA LEU A 54 14.70 6.16 -24.94
C LEU A 54 14.62 7.48 -25.71
N GLN A 55 15.59 8.39 -25.58
CA GLN A 55 15.66 9.62 -26.36
C GLN A 55 15.85 9.34 -27.86
N SER A 56 16.63 8.30 -28.22
CA SER A 56 16.85 7.91 -29.61
C SER A 56 15.58 7.44 -30.34
N LEU A 57 14.53 7.10 -29.60
CA LEU A 57 13.23 6.72 -30.18
C LEU A 57 12.45 7.91 -30.75
N GLY A 58 12.91 9.16 -30.53
CA GLY A 58 12.28 10.37 -31.06
C GLY A 58 10.89 10.67 -30.49
N LEU A 59 10.56 10.14 -29.30
CA LEU A 59 9.31 10.41 -28.62
C LEU A 59 9.24 11.87 -28.13
N PRO A 60 8.06 12.50 -28.12
CA PRO A 60 7.93 13.87 -27.64
C PRO A 60 8.23 13.99 -26.14
N HIS A 61 8.68 15.18 -25.72
CA HIS A 61 8.85 15.49 -24.29
C HIS A 61 7.57 15.22 -23.51
N GLY A 62 7.68 14.59 -22.34
CA GLY A 62 6.52 14.18 -21.53
C GLY A 62 5.77 12.96 -22.07
N ALA A 63 6.30 12.25 -23.08
CA ALA A 63 5.74 10.97 -23.53
C ALA A 63 5.63 10.00 -22.34
N LYS A 64 4.56 9.19 -22.32
CA LYS A 64 4.32 8.25 -21.22
C LYS A 64 4.98 6.93 -21.55
N VAL A 65 5.76 6.43 -20.59
CA VAL A 65 6.36 5.09 -20.65
C VAL A 65 5.77 4.26 -19.53
N ALA A 66 5.11 3.17 -19.89
CA ALA A 66 4.49 2.28 -18.92
C ALA A 66 5.49 1.25 -18.36
N ILE A 67 5.35 0.91 -17.08
CA ILE A 67 6.08 -0.17 -16.43
C ILE A 67 5.06 -1.17 -15.89
N LEU A 68 5.11 -2.41 -16.37
CA LEU A 68 4.31 -3.53 -15.86
C LEU A 68 5.26 -4.55 -15.23
N SER A 69 5.41 -4.49 -13.92
CA SER A 69 6.37 -5.31 -13.18
C SER A 69 6.02 -5.41 -11.70
N LYS A 70 6.34 -6.55 -11.08
CA LYS A 70 6.58 -6.63 -9.64
C LYS A 70 7.83 -5.83 -9.27
N ASN A 71 8.00 -5.61 -7.96
CA ASN A 71 9.17 -4.91 -7.43
C ASN A 71 10.47 -5.62 -7.83
N CYS A 72 11.39 -4.86 -8.40
CA CYS A 72 12.73 -5.29 -8.75
C CYS A 72 13.64 -4.06 -8.93
N ALA A 73 14.95 -4.27 -8.93
CA ALA A 73 15.93 -3.20 -9.10
C ALA A 73 15.69 -2.43 -10.42
N HIS A 74 15.34 -3.15 -11.48
CA HIS A 74 15.12 -2.53 -12.79
C HIS A 74 13.81 -1.71 -12.87
N PHE A 75 12.90 -1.81 -11.91
CA PHE A 75 11.81 -0.85 -11.80
C PHE A 75 12.34 0.53 -11.43
N PHE A 76 13.18 0.62 -10.39
CA PHE A 76 13.84 1.87 -9.95
C PHE A 76 14.74 2.43 -11.06
N ILE A 77 15.57 1.60 -11.68
CA ILE A 77 16.47 2.02 -12.76
C ILE A 77 15.68 2.52 -13.98
N SER A 78 14.55 1.88 -14.29
CA SER A 78 13.65 2.29 -15.38
C SER A 78 13.01 3.65 -15.10
N GLU A 79 12.54 3.88 -13.87
CA GLU A 79 11.99 5.17 -13.45
C GLU A 79 12.99 6.29 -13.69
N LEU A 80 14.24 6.11 -13.21
CA LEU A 80 15.31 7.07 -13.43
C LEU A 80 15.59 7.30 -14.92
N ALA A 81 15.64 6.23 -15.71
CA ALA A 81 15.86 6.33 -17.15
C ALA A 81 14.75 7.11 -17.86
N ILE A 82 13.49 6.85 -17.50
CA ILE A 82 12.32 7.55 -18.05
C ILE A 82 12.39 9.05 -17.72
N TRP A 83 12.68 9.41 -16.48
CA TRP A 83 12.78 10.80 -16.05
C TRP A 83 13.94 11.53 -16.70
N MET A 84 15.13 10.90 -16.78
CA MET A 84 16.29 11.45 -17.48
C MET A 84 16.07 11.62 -18.99
N ALA A 85 15.26 10.75 -19.59
CA ALA A 85 14.90 10.88 -21.01
C ALA A 85 13.92 12.03 -21.29
N GLY A 86 13.34 12.65 -20.24
CA GLY A 86 12.34 13.71 -20.39
C GLY A 86 10.91 13.19 -20.44
N PHE A 87 10.66 11.96 -19.99
CA PHE A 87 9.37 11.27 -20.09
C PHE A 87 8.65 11.15 -18.74
N THR A 88 7.43 10.63 -18.77
CA THR A 88 6.53 10.45 -17.62
C THR A 88 6.29 8.96 -17.39
N THR A 89 6.38 8.51 -16.17
CA THR A 89 6.15 7.10 -15.83
C THR A 89 4.66 6.81 -15.61
N VAL A 90 4.23 5.64 -16.10
CA VAL A 90 2.92 5.05 -15.82
C VAL A 90 3.11 3.64 -15.27
N ALA A 91 2.92 3.47 -13.96
CA ALA A 91 3.05 2.15 -13.36
C ALA A 91 1.72 1.39 -13.40
N ILE A 92 1.78 0.11 -13.81
CA ILE A 92 0.64 -0.79 -13.89
C ILE A 92 0.81 -1.90 -12.86
N PHE A 93 -0.24 -2.19 -12.10
CA PHE A 93 -0.19 -3.30 -11.13
C PHE A 93 0.09 -4.64 -11.81
N PRO A 94 1.03 -5.42 -11.28
CA PRO A 94 1.42 -6.72 -11.87
C PRO A 94 0.35 -7.80 -11.79
N THR A 95 -0.77 -7.53 -11.11
CA THR A 95 -1.91 -8.45 -10.92
C THR A 95 -3.17 -7.98 -11.65
N GLU A 96 -3.07 -6.95 -12.49
CA GLU A 96 -4.23 -6.47 -13.25
C GLU A 96 -4.65 -7.43 -14.37
N SER A 97 -5.94 -7.40 -14.69
CA SER A 97 -6.49 -8.13 -15.83
C SER A 97 -6.04 -7.53 -17.17
N ALA A 98 -6.10 -8.32 -18.25
CA ALA A 98 -5.82 -7.85 -19.61
C ALA A 98 -6.64 -6.61 -19.98
N ASP A 99 -7.92 -6.55 -19.61
CA ASP A 99 -8.80 -5.41 -19.90
C ASP A 99 -8.33 -4.15 -19.17
N THR A 100 -7.89 -4.27 -17.91
CA THR A 100 -7.35 -3.13 -17.16
C THR A 100 -6.00 -2.69 -17.73
N VAL A 101 -5.11 -3.62 -18.06
CA VAL A 101 -3.82 -3.33 -18.72
C VAL A 101 -4.07 -2.55 -20.01
N LYS A 102 -4.98 -3.05 -20.86
CA LYS A 102 -5.37 -2.36 -22.10
C LYS A 102 -5.89 -0.97 -21.83
N PHE A 103 -6.83 -0.84 -20.90
CA PHE A 103 -7.40 0.46 -20.55
C PHE A 103 -6.32 1.45 -20.10
N VAL A 104 -5.42 1.04 -19.20
CA VAL A 104 -4.37 1.95 -18.69
C VAL A 104 -3.42 2.39 -19.81
N LEU A 105 -2.98 1.46 -20.66
CA LEU A 105 -2.07 1.75 -21.79
C LEU A 105 -2.70 2.71 -22.81
N GLU A 106 -3.96 2.47 -23.18
CA GLU A 106 -4.69 3.31 -24.14
C GLU A 106 -5.08 4.66 -23.52
N HIS A 107 -5.61 4.69 -22.31
CA HIS A 107 -6.02 5.92 -21.63
C HIS A 107 -4.84 6.84 -21.33
N SER A 108 -3.71 6.30 -20.88
CA SER A 108 -2.48 7.06 -20.62
C SER A 108 -1.77 7.49 -21.91
N GLU A 109 -2.14 6.92 -23.07
CA GLU A 109 -1.42 7.12 -24.34
C GLU A 109 0.06 6.72 -24.21
N SER A 110 0.32 5.59 -23.55
CA SER A 110 1.68 5.10 -23.38
C SER A 110 2.33 4.81 -24.73
N SER A 111 3.53 5.35 -24.92
CA SER A 111 4.30 5.20 -26.17
C SER A 111 5.23 4.00 -26.16
N LEU A 112 5.51 3.43 -25.00
CA LEU A 112 6.37 2.28 -24.77
C LEU A 112 5.91 1.53 -23.52
N LEU A 113 6.10 0.22 -23.49
CA LEU A 113 5.89 -0.64 -22.33
C LEU A 113 7.19 -1.33 -21.92
N LEU A 114 7.61 -1.14 -20.68
CA LEU A 114 8.65 -1.93 -20.03
C LEU A 114 7.98 -3.12 -19.30
N VAL A 115 8.30 -4.34 -19.74
CA VAL A 115 7.78 -5.58 -19.16
C VAL A 115 8.83 -6.16 -18.23
N GLY A 116 8.52 -6.22 -16.94
CA GLY A 116 9.46 -6.68 -15.92
C GLY A 116 9.09 -8.04 -15.32
N LYS A 117 9.39 -8.21 -14.03
CA LYS A 117 9.12 -9.42 -13.26
C LYS A 117 7.62 -9.67 -13.13
N LEU A 118 7.09 -10.73 -13.74
CA LEU A 118 5.68 -11.12 -13.74
C LEU A 118 5.52 -12.62 -13.61
N ASP A 119 4.49 -13.09 -12.89
CA ASP A 119 4.20 -14.51 -12.74
C ASP A 119 3.29 -15.01 -13.86
N GLU A 120 2.34 -14.19 -14.32
CA GLU A 120 1.24 -14.59 -15.20
C GLU A 120 1.13 -13.72 -16.46
N TRP A 121 2.28 -13.40 -17.07
CA TRP A 121 2.33 -12.58 -18.27
C TRP A 121 1.33 -13.00 -19.36
N HIS A 122 1.16 -14.30 -19.56
CA HIS A 122 0.23 -14.86 -20.55
C HIS A 122 -1.24 -14.43 -20.34
N LYS A 123 -1.62 -14.05 -19.11
CA LYS A 123 -2.96 -13.51 -18.81
C LYS A 123 -3.06 -12.01 -19.12
N GLN A 124 -1.95 -11.28 -19.09
CA GLN A 124 -1.91 -9.84 -19.25
C GLN A 124 -1.56 -9.41 -20.68
N GLU A 125 -0.72 -10.19 -21.36
CA GLU A 125 -0.28 -9.93 -22.73
C GLU A 125 -1.43 -9.64 -23.72
N PRO A 126 -2.59 -10.33 -23.67
CA PRO A 126 -3.71 -10.02 -24.57
C PRO A 126 -4.26 -8.59 -24.43
N GLY A 127 -4.02 -7.94 -23.31
CA GLY A 127 -4.37 -6.53 -23.07
C GLY A 127 -3.36 -5.53 -23.63
N VAL A 128 -2.19 -5.97 -24.09
CA VAL A 128 -1.16 -5.07 -24.60
C VAL A 128 -1.35 -4.84 -26.09
N PRO A 129 -1.55 -3.60 -26.56
CA PRO A 129 -1.69 -3.29 -27.98
C PRO A 129 -0.50 -3.83 -28.80
N ALA A 130 -0.77 -4.54 -29.90
CA ALA A 130 0.27 -5.19 -30.72
C ALA A 130 1.31 -4.18 -31.26
N HIS A 131 0.86 -2.99 -31.61
CA HIS A 131 1.71 -1.92 -32.17
C HIS A 131 2.58 -1.20 -31.12
N LEU A 132 2.29 -1.38 -29.83
CA LEU A 132 3.04 -0.71 -28.77
C LEU A 132 4.44 -1.32 -28.65
N PRO A 133 5.53 -0.55 -28.80
CA PRO A 133 6.89 -1.03 -28.56
C PRO A 133 7.06 -1.58 -27.15
N LYS A 134 7.86 -2.63 -26.99
CA LYS A 134 8.06 -3.32 -25.71
C LYS A 134 9.53 -3.60 -25.47
N ILE A 135 10.00 -3.42 -24.24
CA ILE A 135 11.34 -3.79 -23.79
C ILE A 135 11.19 -4.73 -22.59
N ALA A 136 11.86 -5.88 -22.64
CA ALA A 136 11.91 -6.83 -21.54
C ALA A 136 13.01 -6.43 -20.54
N LEU A 137 12.63 -6.16 -19.29
CA LEU A 137 13.56 -5.94 -18.18
C LEU A 137 14.24 -7.26 -17.78
N PRO A 138 15.38 -7.25 -17.09
CA PRO A 138 15.87 -8.42 -16.37
C PRO A 138 14.79 -8.98 -15.45
N LEU A 139 14.69 -10.29 -15.33
CA LEU A 139 13.63 -11.04 -14.64
C LEU A 139 12.25 -11.00 -15.32
N ALA A 140 12.12 -10.45 -16.51
CA ALA A 140 10.90 -10.58 -17.31
C ALA A 140 10.65 -12.04 -17.72
N PRO A 141 9.40 -12.43 -17.96
CA PRO A 141 9.09 -13.71 -18.61
C PRO A 141 9.81 -13.83 -19.96
N ALA A 142 9.99 -15.05 -20.44
CA ALA A 142 10.59 -15.28 -21.76
C ALA A 142 9.70 -14.65 -22.85
N THR A 143 10.23 -13.68 -23.56
CA THR A 143 9.57 -12.93 -24.63
C THR A 143 10.52 -12.72 -25.80
N ALA A 144 9.97 -12.38 -26.97
CA ALA A 144 10.75 -11.98 -28.14
C ALA A 144 11.06 -10.46 -28.21
N PHE A 145 10.80 -9.73 -27.12
CA PHE A 145 11.01 -8.29 -27.07
C PHE A 145 12.49 -7.94 -27.01
N ASP A 146 12.83 -6.69 -27.38
CA ASP A 146 14.15 -6.15 -27.13
C ASP A 146 14.48 -6.26 -25.64
N LYS A 147 15.70 -6.70 -25.32
CA LYS A 147 16.12 -6.92 -23.94
C LYS A 147 16.87 -5.73 -23.39
N TRP A 148 16.59 -5.38 -22.15
CA TRP A 148 17.27 -4.33 -21.40
C TRP A 148 18.80 -4.45 -21.48
N ASP A 149 19.35 -5.64 -21.18
CA ASP A 149 20.79 -5.86 -21.14
C ASP A 149 21.46 -5.66 -22.49
N ASP A 150 20.81 -6.10 -23.58
CA ASP A 150 21.31 -5.90 -24.94
C ASP A 150 21.34 -4.41 -25.32
N ILE A 151 20.31 -3.67 -24.93
CA ILE A 151 20.22 -2.22 -25.18
C ILE A 151 21.33 -1.49 -24.39
N VAL A 152 21.42 -1.73 -23.09
CA VAL A 152 22.38 -1.07 -22.20
C VAL A 152 23.81 -1.38 -22.61
N SER A 153 24.10 -2.61 -23.06
CA SER A 153 25.46 -3.01 -23.49
C SER A 153 25.96 -2.27 -24.73
N ARG A 154 25.06 -1.85 -25.63
CA ARG A 154 25.39 -1.19 -26.92
C ARG A 154 25.16 0.32 -26.96
N THR A 155 24.59 0.89 -25.89
CA THR A 155 24.20 2.31 -25.83
C THR A 155 25.15 3.06 -24.91
N ASP A 156 25.76 4.14 -25.40
CA ASP A 156 26.56 5.02 -24.56
C ASP A 156 25.70 5.78 -23.56
N PRO A 157 26.20 6.01 -22.33
CA PRO A 157 25.41 6.69 -21.30
C PRO A 157 25.15 8.15 -21.67
N LEU A 158 23.93 8.62 -21.39
CA LEU A 158 23.57 10.03 -21.54
C LEU A 158 24.47 10.91 -20.68
N SER A 159 25.07 11.92 -21.28
CA SER A 159 25.99 12.82 -20.60
C SER A 159 25.28 13.90 -19.78
N GLY A 160 25.95 14.43 -18.77
CA GLY A 160 25.46 15.53 -17.93
C GLY A 160 24.42 15.11 -16.90
N GLU A 161 23.67 16.06 -16.41
CA GLU A 161 22.60 15.92 -15.43
C GLU A 161 21.27 16.42 -16.05
N PRO A 162 20.51 15.55 -16.74
CA PRO A 162 19.25 15.95 -17.39
C PRO A 162 18.31 16.61 -16.39
N TRP A 163 17.81 17.79 -16.76
CA TRP A 163 16.95 18.61 -15.93
C TRP A 163 15.46 18.34 -16.23
N ARG A 164 14.64 18.49 -15.20
CA ARG A 164 13.17 18.52 -15.33
C ARG A 164 12.64 19.78 -14.65
N GLU A 165 11.67 20.43 -15.29
CA GLU A 165 10.99 21.54 -14.65
C GLU A 165 10.18 21.07 -13.42
N PRO A 166 10.07 21.88 -12.36
CA PRO A 166 9.26 21.51 -11.19
C PRO A 166 7.83 21.12 -11.53
N THR A 167 7.24 21.75 -12.53
CA THR A 167 5.87 21.50 -13.00
C THR A 167 5.74 20.35 -14.00
N ASP A 168 6.85 19.80 -14.47
CA ASP A 168 6.83 18.62 -15.36
C ASP A 168 6.15 17.45 -14.66
N LEU A 169 5.36 16.70 -15.42
CA LEU A 169 4.70 15.50 -14.93
C LEU A 169 5.73 14.38 -14.73
N ALA A 170 5.92 13.97 -13.49
CA ALA A 170 6.83 12.88 -13.13
C ALA A 170 6.18 11.52 -13.37
N MET A 171 4.94 11.35 -12.88
CA MET A 171 4.24 10.07 -12.98
C MET A 171 2.72 10.23 -12.98
N ILE A 172 2.04 9.19 -13.48
CA ILE A 172 0.60 8.99 -13.36
C ILE A 172 0.38 7.69 -12.57
N ILE A 173 -0.31 7.77 -11.44
CA ILE A 173 -0.64 6.62 -10.59
C ILE A 173 -2.11 6.28 -10.77
N TYR A 174 -2.40 5.09 -11.30
CA TYR A 174 -3.77 4.63 -11.49
C TYR A 174 -4.34 4.03 -10.21
N THR A 175 -5.54 4.45 -9.84
CA THR A 175 -6.30 3.92 -8.70
C THR A 175 -7.59 3.27 -9.17
N SER A 176 -8.00 2.20 -8.51
CA SER A 176 -9.32 1.59 -8.75
C SER A 176 -10.42 2.53 -8.23
N GLY A 177 -11.10 3.21 -9.14
CA GLY A 177 -12.22 4.08 -8.78
C GLY A 177 -13.42 3.28 -8.26
N SER A 178 -14.24 3.90 -7.39
CA SER A 178 -15.52 3.33 -6.94
C SER A 178 -16.52 3.08 -8.09
N THR A 179 -16.27 3.65 -9.26
CA THR A 179 -17.09 3.54 -10.48
C THR A 179 -16.65 2.43 -11.43
N GLY A 180 -15.64 1.62 -11.06
CA GLY A 180 -15.16 0.47 -11.84
C GLY A 180 -14.04 0.78 -12.84
N GLN A 181 -13.92 2.00 -13.37
CA GLN A 181 -12.82 2.39 -14.27
C GLN A 181 -11.68 3.02 -13.46
N PRO A 182 -10.40 2.62 -13.70
CA PRO A 182 -9.26 3.24 -13.03
C PRO A 182 -9.12 4.73 -13.37
N LYS A 183 -8.65 5.53 -12.39
CA LYS A 183 -8.37 6.96 -12.54
C LYS A 183 -6.88 7.19 -12.39
N GLY A 184 -6.28 8.00 -13.25
CA GLY A 184 -4.85 8.33 -13.21
C GLY A 184 -4.60 9.63 -12.44
N ALA A 185 -4.10 9.58 -11.22
CA ALA A 185 -3.67 10.76 -10.47
C ALA A 185 -2.31 11.25 -11.00
N MET A 186 -2.23 12.53 -11.36
CA MET A 186 -1.04 13.17 -11.95
C MET A 186 -0.18 13.83 -10.88
N HIS A 187 1.12 13.51 -10.85
CA HIS A 187 2.08 14.11 -9.92
C HIS A 187 3.25 14.75 -10.66
N SER A 188 3.53 16.04 -10.36
CA SER A 188 4.70 16.75 -10.85
C SER A 188 5.94 16.46 -10.02
N PHE A 189 7.12 16.82 -10.56
CA PHE A 189 8.39 16.68 -9.85
C PHE A 189 8.39 17.46 -8.53
N GLU A 190 7.86 18.70 -8.50
CA GLU A 190 7.76 19.47 -7.26
C GLU A 190 6.92 18.79 -6.19
N ARG A 191 5.78 18.16 -6.58
CA ARG A 191 4.85 17.54 -5.65
C ARG A 191 5.44 16.28 -5.00
N ILE A 192 6.02 15.39 -5.81
CA ILE A 192 6.67 14.19 -5.29
C ILE A 192 7.90 14.53 -4.44
N SER A 193 8.68 15.54 -4.85
CA SER A 193 9.87 15.97 -4.11
C SER A 193 9.48 16.58 -2.76
N ALA A 194 8.47 17.44 -2.72
CA ALA A 194 7.99 18.05 -1.47
C ALA A 194 7.49 17.00 -0.47
N ALA A 195 6.69 16.03 -0.94
CA ALA A 195 6.21 14.92 -0.11
C ALA A 195 7.37 14.07 0.41
N ALA A 196 8.30 13.66 -0.46
CA ALA A 196 9.41 12.81 -0.09
C ALA A 196 10.38 13.49 0.90
N HIS A 197 10.70 14.77 0.72
CA HIS A 197 11.47 15.53 1.71
C HIS A 197 10.78 15.58 3.07
N GLY A 198 9.46 15.79 3.09
CA GLY A 198 8.70 15.78 4.34
C GLY A 198 8.69 14.40 5.01
N ILE A 199 8.61 13.30 4.24
CA ILE A 199 8.71 11.93 4.76
C ILE A 199 10.10 11.67 5.33
N VAL A 200 11.17 12.02 4.60
CA VAL A 200 12.56 11.88 5.06
C VAL A 200 12.78 12.67 6.37
N ASN A 201 12.34 13.92 6.43
CA ASN A 201 12.47 14.74 7.64
C ASN A 201 11.75 14.10 8.84
N ARG A 202 10.54 13.58 8.65
CA ARG A 202 9.80 12.85 9.70
C ARG A 202 10.51 11.57 10.13
N THR A 203 11.13 10.86 9.20
CA THR A 203 11.94 9.65 9.48
C THR A 203 13.15 10.02 10.33
N ILE A 204 13.87 11.10 9.98
CA ILE A 204 15.00 11.61 10.74
C ILE A 204 14.56 12.08 12.15
N GLU A 205 13.44 12.78 12.26
CA GLU A 205 12.88 13.19 13.56
C GLU A 205 12.59 11.98 14.47
N THR A 206 12.17 10.85 13.90
CA THR A 206 11.78 9.65 14.64
C THR A 206 12.99 8.77 14.99
N MET A 207 13.93 8.60 14.07
CA MET A 207 15.07 7.68 14.20
C MET A 207 16.37 8.37 14.63
N GLY A 208 16.42 9.71 14.54
CA GLY A 208 17.66 10.50 14.64
C GLY A 208 18.45 10.49 13.34
N ASP A 209 19.42 11.40 13.22
CA ASP A 209 20.22 11.61 12.01
C ASP A 209 21.60 10.90 12.06
N ASN A 210 21.82 10.04 13.04
CA ASN A 210 23.15 9.46 13.32
C ASN A 210 23.46 8.19 12.52
N ARG A 211 22.49 7.67 11.74
CA ARG A 211 22.68 6.44 10.99
C ARG A 211 23.13 6.73 9.56
N GLU A 212 24.20 6.06 9.13
CA GLU A 212 24.75 6.19 7.78
C GLU A 212 24.13 5.20 6.76
N ASP A 213 23.40 4.19 7.23
CA ASP A 213 22.74 3.19 6.41
C ASP A 213 21.33 2.91 6.93
N HIS A 214 20.33 3.07 6.09
CA HIS A 214 18.98 2.62 6.33
C HIS A 214 18.67 1.45 5.41
N ARG A 215 18.08 0.39 5.96
CA ARG A 215 17.70 -0.79 5.18
C ARG A 215 16.20 -0.93 5.14
N ILE A 216 15.67 -1.18 3.94
CA ILE A 216 14.24 -1.37 3.73
C ILE A 216 14.00 -2.52 2.75
N LEU A 217 12.95 -3.32 2.96
CA LEU A 217 12.51 -4.35 2.03
C LEU A 217 11.38 -3.80 1.15
N SER A 218 11.62 -3.72 -0.15
CA SER A 218 10.62 -3.35 -1.16
C SER A 218 9.80 -4.57 -1.58
N TYR A 219 8.49 -4.54 -1.33
CA TYR A 219 7.60 -5.67 -1.61
C TYR A 219 6.12 -5.29 -1.84
N LEU A 220 5.64 -4.17 -1.32
CA LEU A 220 4.33 -3.65 -1.68
C LEU A 220 4.37 -3.16 -3.13
N PRO A 221 3.27 -3.25 -3.90
CA PRO A 221 3.34 -2.92 -5.32
C PRO A 221 3.86 -1.51 -5.59
N LEU A 222 4.90 -1.38 -6.44
CA LEU A 222 5.41 -0.09 -6.91
C LEU A 222 4.43 0.67 -7.82
N ALA A 223 3.36 0.04 -8.27
CA ALA A 223 2.24 0.73 -8.89
C ALA A 223 1.35 1.47 -7.86
N HIS A 224 1.56 1.26 -6.55
CA HIS A 224 0.82 1.90 -5.47
C HIS A 224 1.63 3.03 -4.83
N VAL A 225 0.96 4.15 -4.56
CA VAL A 225 1.59 5.35 -3.98
C VAL A 225 2.35 5.09 -2.68
N PHE A 226 1.89 4.14 -1.85
CA PHE A 226 2.53 3.85 -0.57
C PHE A 226 3.98 3.39 -0.74
N GLU A 227 4.23 2.43 -1.63
CA GLU A 227 5.59 1.95 -1.94
C GLU A 227 6.40 3.02 -2.67
N ARG A 228 5.76 3.77 -3.59
CA ARG A 228 6.39 4.88 -4.31
C ARG A 228 6.92 5.96 -3.38
N ALA A 229 6.11 6.41 -2.44
CA ALA A 229 6.46 7.52 -1.56
C ALA A 229 7.43 7.09 -0.45
N PHE A 230 7.15 5.97 0.24
CA PHE A 230 7.87 5.55 1.45
C PHE A 230 9.07 4.63 1.19
N VAL A 231 9.22 4.09 -0.01
CA VAL A 231 10.38 3.26 -0.36
C VAL A 231 11.17 3.91 -1.49
N GLU A 232 10.57 4.06 -2.66
CA GLU A 232 11.29 4.51 -3.86
C GLU A 232 11.70 5.99 -3.77
N THR A 233 10.73 6.90 -3.71
CA THR A 233 11.04 8.35 -3.75
C THR A 233 11.75 8.81 -2.47
N MET A 234 11.39 8.22 -1.32
CA MET A 234 12.12 8.47 -0.07
C MET A 234 13.61 8.09 -0.20
N ALA A 235 13.92 6.92 -0.81
CA ALA A 235 15.29 6.49 -1.03
C ALA A 235 16.05 7.40 -2.00
N PHE A 236 15.38 7.92 -3.03
CA PHE A 236 15.95 8.88 -3.96
C PHE A 236 16.29 10.23 -3.31
N ILE A 237 15.55 10.64 -2.28
CA ILE A 237 15.83 11.88 -1.54
C ILE A 237 16.89 11.68 -0.44
N ASP A 238 16.80 10.60 0.34
CA ASP A 238 17.67 10.40 1.51
C ASP A 238 19.10 9.96 1.14
N GLY A 239 19.28 9.13 0.10
CA GLY A 239 20.59 8.65 -0.38
C GLY A 239 21.35 7.69 0.54
N ARG A 240 20.89 7.49 1.79
CA ARG A 240 21.45 6.54 2.76
C ARG A 240 20.75 5.20 2.76
N MET A 241 19.69 5.07 1.95
CA MET A 241 18.86 3.87 1.88
C MET A 241 19.56 2.76 1.09
N HIS A 242 19.49 1.55 1.62
CA HIS A 242 19.80 0.32 0.91
C HIS A 242 18.50 -0.46 0.74
N ILE A 243 18.06 -0.65 -0.50
CA ILE A 243 16.79 -1.29 -0.84
C ILE A 243 17.03 -2.76 -1.17
N PHE A 244 16.37 -3.63 -0.42
CA PHE A 244 16.30 -5.06 -0.70
C PHE A 244 14.95 -5.35 -1.38
N PHE A 245 14.95 -6.17 -2.42
CA PHE A 245 13.71 -6.60 -3.07
C PHE A 245 13.28 -7.99 -2.57
N ALA A 246 11.99 -8.18 -2.37
CA ALA A 246 11.44 -9.51 -2.11
C ALA A 246 11.46 -10.36 -3.39
N GLU A 247 11.89 -11.62 -3.26
CA GLU A 247 11.91 -12.54 -4.39
C GLU A 247 10.52 -13.06 -4.72
N SER A 248 9.80 -13.60 -3.73
CA SER A 248 8.45 -14.15 -3.89
C SER A 248 7.69 -14.12 -2.55
N LEU A 249 6.43 -14.53 -2.56
CA LEU A 249 5.67 -14.73 -1.32
C LEU A 249 6.23 -15.90 -0.49
N ASP A 250 6.73 -16.93 -1.14
CA ASP A 250 7.26 -18.14 -0.47
C ASP A 250 8.59 -17.85 0.24
N THR A 251 9.41 -16.97 -0.34
CA THR A 251 10.71 -16.57 0.23
C THR A 251 10.64 -15.34 1.14
N PHE A 252 9.45 -14.73 1.28
CA PHE A 252 9.28 -13.43 1.91
C PHE A 252 9.94 -13.30 3.29
N LEU A 253 9.76 -14.31 4.15
CA LEU A 253 10.37 -14.29 5.48
C LEU A 253 11.91 -14.39 5.42
N GLN A 254 12.44 -15.16 4.46
CA GLN A 254 13.88 -15.26 4.23
C GLN A 254 14.45 -13.94 3.69
N ASP A 255 13.73 -13.30 2.78
CA ASP A 255 14.09 -11.99 2.23
C ASP A 255 14.10 -10.92 3.33
N LEU A 256 13.10 -10.96 4.22
CA LEU A 256 13.02 -10.05 5.37
C LEU A 256 14.18 -10.29 6.36
N GLN A 257 14.52 -11.55 6.64
CA GLN A 257 15.66 -11.90 7.47
C GLN A 257 17.02 -11.55 6.82
N ARG A 258 17.12 -11.57 5.49
CA ARG A 258 18.29 -11.10 4.73
C ARG A 258 18.43 -9.58 4.82
N ALA A 259 17.36 -8.86 4.58
CA ALA A 259 17.34 -7.40 4.63
C ALA A 259 17.59 -6.87 6.04
N ARG A 260 17.04 -7.52 7.07
CA ARG A 260 17.03 -7.03 8.47
C ARG A 260 16.77 -5.53 8.50
N PRO A 261 15.61 -5.09 8.02
CA PRO A 261 15.32 -3.69 7.77
C PRO A 261 15.45 -2.86 9.06
N THR A 262 15.85 -1.60 8.91
CA THR A 262 15.80 -0.59 9.97
C THR A 262 14.50 0.19 9.90
N ILE A 263 13.91 0.26 8.70
CA ILE A 263 12.59 0.81 8.44
C ILE A 263 11.74 -0.30 7.82
N PHE A 264 10.61 -0.60 8.43
CA PHE A 264 9.67 -1.59 7.90
C PHE A 264 8.25 -1.03 7.87
N ILE A 265 7.74 -0.85 6.67
CA ILE A 265 6.37 -0.39 6.43
C ILE A 265 5.54 -1.51 5.82
N SER A 266 4.28 -1.60 6.23
CA SER A 266 3.41 -2.68 5.83
C SER A 266 1.93 -2.27 5.86
N VAL A 267 1.09 -3.20 5.45
CA VAL A 267 -0.37 -3.11 5.58
C VAL A 267 -0.85 -3.91 6.79
N PRO A 268 -1.99 -3.59 7.40
CA PRO A 268 -2.51 -4.26 8.60
C PRO A 268 -2.57 -5.77 8.50
N ARG A 269 -2.92 -6.31 7.32
CA ARG A 269 -3.03 -7.75 7.09
C ARG A 269 -1.72 -8.50 7.32
N LEU A 270 -0.57 -7.94 6.91
CA LEU A 270 0.71 -8.59 7.13
C LEU A 270 1.13 -8.56 8.59
N TRP A 271 0.91 -7.44 9.27
CA TRP A 271 1.13 -7.32 10.71
C TRP A 271 0.33 -8.36 11.48
N LEU A 272 -0.95 -8.56 11.14
CA LEU A 272 -1.79 -9.60 11.72
C LEU A 272 -1.28 -11.01 11.39
N LYS A 273 -0.90 -11.28 10.14
CA LYS A 273 -0.36 -12.58 9.72
C LYS A 273 0.91 -12.96 10.51
N PHE A 274 1.79 -12.03 10.77
CA PHE A 274 2.97 -12.25 11.60
C PHE A 274 2.59 -12.60 13.05
N GLN A 275 1.66 -11.86 13.66
CA GLN A 275 1.18 -12.16 15.01
C GLN A 275 0.58 -13.56 15.08
N LEU A 276 -0.29 -13.92 14.14
CA LEU A 276 -0.91 -15.24 14.07
C LEU A 276 0.14 -16.35 13.88
N GLY A 277 1.15 -16.12 13.04
CA GLY A 277 2.27 -17.05 12.87
C GLY A 277 3.07 -17.26 14.16
N VAL A 278 3.20 -16.24 15.01
CA VAL A 278 3.80 -16.37 16.33
C VAL A 278 2.89 -17.17 17.27
N PHE A 279 1.58 -16.90 17.27
CA PHE A 279 0.61 -17.62 18.10
C PHE A 279 0.46 -19.09 17.71
N ALA A 280 0.60 -19.42 16.43
CA ALA A 280 0.62 -20.82 15.97
C ALA A 280 1.82 -21.61 16.53
N LYS A 281 2.96 -20.94 16.77
CA LYS A 281 4.15 -21.56 17.39
C LYS A 281 4.10 -21.55 18.92
N MET A 282 3.44 -20.58 19.51
CA MET A 282 3.30 -20.42 20.96
C MET A 282 1.94 -19.79 21.30
N PRO A 283 1.03 -20.52 21.98
CA PRO A 283 -0.29 -20.00 22.33
C PRO A 283 -0.22 -18.65 23.06
N ALA A 284 -1.12 -17.74 22.72
CA ALA A 284 -1.12 -16.35 23.20
C ALA A 284 -1.07 -16.24 24.74
N ARG A 285 -1.79 -17.11 25.47
CA ARG A 285 -1.78 -17.15 26.94
C ARG A 285 -0.38 -17.41 27.50
N LYS A 286 0.34 -18.38 26.93
CA LYS A 286 1.71 -18.72 27.35
C LYS A 286 2.69 -17.61 27.00
N LEU A 287 2.56 -17.05 25.81
CA LEU A 287 3.39 -15.94 25.34
C LEU A 287 3.21 -14.70 26.24
N ASN A 288 1.96 -14.31 26.53
CA ASN A 288 1.66 -13.16 27.38
C ASN A 288 2.21 -13.35 28.81
N LEU A 289 2.15 -14.57 29.35
CA LEU A 289 2.76 -14.89 30.65
C LEU A 289 4.30 -14.70 30.60
N LEU A 290 4.97 -15.18 29.57
CA LEU A 290 6.42 -15.01 29.42
C LEU A 290 6.82 -13.53 29.25
N LEU A 291 6.05 -12.77 28.48
CA LEU A 291 6.26 -11.35 28.26
C LEU A 291 5.92 -10.48 29.49
N SER A 292 5.15 -10.97 30.45
CA SER A 292 4.88 -10.28 31.72
C SER A 292 6.03 -10.37 32.73
N ILE A 293 6.97 -11.31 32.52
CA ILE A 293 8.13 -11.50 33.40
C ILE A 293 9.28 -10.62 32.89
N PRO A 294 9.72 -9.57 33.64
CA PRO A 294 10.67 -8.57 33.15
C PRO A 294 11.95 -9.14 32.57
N ILE A 295 12.55 -10.16 33.21
CA ILE A 295 13.81 -10.79 32.76
C ILE A 295 13.60 -11.59 31.47
N LEU A 296 12.47 -12.27 31.32
CA LEU A 296 12.15 -13.09 30.15
C LEU A 296 11.62 -12.26 28.99
N LYS A 297 10.95 -11.15 29.25
CA LYS A 297 10.36 -10.27 28.24
C LYS A 297 11.35 -9.92 27.12
N GLY A 298 12.52 -9.38 27.49
CA GLY A 298 13.52 -8.94 26.50
C GLY A 298 14.04 -10.10 25.64
N VAL A 299 14.29 -11.26 26.24
CA VAL A 299 14.79 -12.45 25.53
C VAL A 299 13.72 -13.01 24.57
N VAL A 300 12.47 -13.14 25.06
CA VAL A 300 11.36 -13.68 24.25
C VAL A 300 10.99 -12.72 23.11
N ALA A 301 10.84 -11.43 23.42
CA ALA A 301 10.54 -10.41 22.41
C ALA A 301 11.63 -10.37 21.31
N ARG A 302 12.91 -10.32 21.70
CA ARG A 302 14.03 -10.34 20.75
C ARG A 302 14.02 -11.60 19.88
N LYS A 303 13.77 -12.77 20.47
CA LYS A 303 13.69 -14.03 19.71
C LYS A 303 12.58 -14.01 18.67
N ILE A 304 11.41 -13.42 19.00
CA ILE A 304 10.31 -13.23 18.05
C ILE A 304 10.72 -12.28 16.94
N LEU A 305 11.26 -11.12 17.27
CA LEU A 305 11.66 -10.11 16.27
C LEU A 305 12.77 -10.63 15.35
N VAL A 306 13.78 -11.34 15.88
CA VAL A 306 14.82 -12.02 15.07
C VAL A 306 14.17 -13.05 14.13
N GLY A 307 13.25 -13.87 14.64
CA GLY A 307 12.54 -14.86 13.83
C GLY A 307 11.71 -14.26 12.71
N LEU A 308 11.23 -13.03 12.89
CA LEU A 308 10.50 -12.26 11.88
C LEU A 308 11.42 -11.39 11.00
N GLY A 309 12.73 -11.31 11.28
CA GLY A 309 13.65 -10.40 10.59
C GLY A 309 13.47 -8.91 10.95
N LEU A 310 12.78 -8.61 12.06
CA LEU A 310 12.42 -7.24 12.49
C LEU A 310 13.26 -6.75 13.69
N ASP A 311 14.31 -7.45 14.05
CA ASP A 311 15.14 -7.14 15.23
C ASP A 311 15.99 -5.88 15.09
N GLN A 312 16.10 -5.31 13.90
CA GLN A 312 16.81 -4.06 13.63
C GLN A 312 15.87 -2.90 13.30
N VAL A 313 14.55 -3.15 13.34
CA VAL A 313 13.56 -2.12 12.98
C VAL A 313 13.52 -1.05 14.07
N GLU A 314 13.79 0.18 13.68
CA GLU A 314 13.68 1.39 14.49
C GLU A 314 12.37 2.14 14.17
N LEU A 315 11.95 2.12 12.91
CA LEU A 315 10.68 2.68 12.45
C LEU A 315 9.80 1.59 11.85
N ALA A 316 8.71 1.26 12.53
CA ALA A 316 7.68 0.36 12.04
C ALA A 316 6.42 1.16 11.70
N GLY A 317 5.94 1.04 10.46
CA GLY A 317 4.78 1.79 9.98
C GLY A 317 3.68 0.92 9.39
N SER A 318 2.43 1.36 9.53
CA SER A 318 1.28 0.75 8.87
C SER A 318 0.40 1.82 8.23
N GLY A 319 -0.16 1.49 7.06
CA GLY A 319 -1.05 2.38 6.33
C GLY A 319 -2.00 1.64 5.40
N SER A 320 -2.69 2.38 4.53
CA SER A 320 -3.66 1.90 3.52
C SER A 320 -4.97 1.34 4.07
N ALA A 321 -5.04 0.97 5.34
CA ALA A 321 -6.25 0.56 6.05
C ALA A 321 -6.05 0.75 7.57
N PRO A 322 -7.14 0.87 8.37
CA PRO A 322 -7.03 0.99 9.81
C PRO A 322 -6.38 -0.23 10.47
N LEU A 323 -5.56 0.01 11.49
CA LEU A 323 -4.87 -1.02 12.24
C LEU A 323 -5.59 -1.28 13.57
N PRO A 324 -5.92 -2.54 13.92
CA PRO A 324 -6.52 -2.83 15.20
C PRO A 324 -5.66 -2.37 16.38
N ALA A 325 -6.26 -1.65 17.33
CA ALA A 325 -5.53 -1.09 18.47
C ALA A 325 -4.81 -2.15 19.32
N ASP A 326 -5.39 -3.36 19.44
CA ASP A 326 -4.78 -4.47 20.16
C ASP A 326 -3.53 -4.99 19.47
N LEU A 327 -3.52 -4.97 18.13
CA LEU A 327 -2.35 -5.37 17.34
C LEU A 327 -1.19 -4.37 17.53
N ILE A 328 -1.47 -3.06 17.52
CA ILE A 328 -0.48 -2.02 17.83
C ILE A 328 0.10 -2.26 19.23
N ARG A 329 -0.75 -2.45 20.24
CA ARG A 329 -0.31 -2.70 21.62
C ARG A 329 0.57 -3.94 21.74
N TRP A 330 0.23 -5.01 21.02
CA TRP A 330 0.99 -6.23 21.01
C TRP A 330 2.43 -6.03 20.48
N TYR A 331 2.59 -5.35 19.34
CA TYR A 331 3.92 -5.04 18.79
C TYR A 331 4.72 -4.13 19.70
N ARG A 332 4.10 -3.10 20.27
CA ARG A 332 4.76 -2.23 21.25
C ARG A 332 5.19 -2.99 22.51
N HIS A 333 4.43 -4.01 22.90
CA HIS A 333 4.81 -4.87 24.00
C HIS A 333 6.05 -5.73 23.69
N LEU A 334 6.29 -6.06 22.43
CA LEU A 334 7.53 -6.68 21.93
C LEU A 334 8.69 -5.68 21.81
N GLY A 335 8.47 -4.40 22.03
CA GLY A 335 9.47 -3.35 21.87
C GLY A 335 9.54 -2.74 20.47
N LEU A 336 8.62 -3.09 19.58
CA LEU A 336 8.52 -2.50 18.25
C LEU A 336 7.48 -1.36 18.26
N ASN A 337 7.94 -0.11 18.11
CA ASN A 337 7.04 1.05 18.06
C ASN A 337 6.31 1.11 16.72
N LEU A 338 5.23 0.34 16.61
CA LEU A 338 4.37 0.34 15.43
C LEU A 338 3.49 1.59 15.43
N ILE A 339 3.61 2.40 14.38
CA ILE A 339 2.85 3.63 14.16
C ILE A 339 1.91 3.48 12.97
N GLU A 340 0.87 4.29 12.95
CA GLU A 340 -0.15 4.31 11.89
C GLU A 340 -0.11 5.62 11.14
N GLY A 341 -0.27 5.55 9.80
CA GLY A 341 -0.40 6.71 8.93
C GLY A 341 -1.66 6.65 8.08
N TYR A 342 -2.14 7.82 7.66
CA TYR A 342 -3.27 8.00 6.76
C TYR A 342 -2.91 8.95 5.64
N ALA A 343 -3.12 8.51 4.44
CA ALA A 343 -2.96 9.29 3.22
C ALA A 343 -3.63 8.59 2.03
N MET A 344 -3.51 9.17 0.87
CA MET A 344 -4.10 8.67 -0.36
C MET A 344 -3.18 8.87 -1.56
N THR A 345 -3.56 8.31 -2.70
CA THR A 345 -2.80 8.52 -3.94
C THR A 345 -2.81 9.99 -4.34
N GLU A 346 -3.90 10.67 -4.10
CA GLU A 346 -4.16 12.05 -4.49
C GLU A 346 -3.33 13.09 -3.72
N ASP A 347 -2.65 12.68 -2.63
CA ASP A 347 -1.71 13.52 -1.87
C ASP A 347 -0.29 12.96 -1.83
N PHE A 348 0.03 12.02 -2.70
CA PHE A 348 1.30 11.29 -2.76
C PHE A 348 1.71 10.69 -1.41
N ALA A 349 0.74 10.08 -0.72
CA ALA A 349 0.89 9.48 0.60
C ALA A 349 1.41 10.47 1.69
N TYR A 350 1.18 11.77 1.53
CA TYR A 350 1.67 12.81 2.42
C TYR A 350 0.52 13.56 3.10
N SER A 351 -0.05 12.95 4.14
CA SER A 351 -1.15 13.54 4.90
C SER A 351 -0.93 13.48 6.41
N HIS A 352 -1.13 12.33 7.07
CA HIS A 352 -1.02 12.19 8.53
C HIS A 352 -0.15 10.99 8.92
N THR A 353 0.55 11.13 10.04
CA THR A 353 1.27 10.02 10.66
C THR A 353 1.35 10.21 12.17
N GLN A 354 1.35 9.09 12.89
CA GLN A 354 1.73 9.08 14.29
C GLN A 354 3.23 9.40 14.45
N ASN A 355 3.59 9.86 15.64
CA ASN A 355 4.96 10.07 16.08
C ASN A 355 5.10 9.68 17.56
N GLU A 356 6.26 9.85 18.16
CA GLU A 356 6.48 9.45 19.56
C GLU A 356 5.53 10.14 20.56
N GLN A 357 5.16 11.38 20.30
CA GLN A 357 4.29 12.17 21.19
C GLN A 357 2.79 11.90 20.91
N PHE A 358 2.42 11.66 19.65
CA PHE A 358 1.03 11.49 19.20
C PHE A 358 0.86 10.12 18.51
N ASN A 359 0.77 9.06 19.33
CA ASN A 359 0.73 7.68 18.86
C ASN A 359 -0.40 6.84 19.49
N GLU A 360 -1.50 7.47 19.88
CA GLU A 360 -2.64 6.78 20.47
C GLU A 360 -3.30 5.85 19.44
N PRO A 361 -3.46 4.54 19.74
CA PRO A 361 -4.14 3.62 18.84
C PRO A 361 -5.58 4.04 18.55
N GLY A 362 -5.97 3.98 17.26
CA GLY A 362 -7.26 4.44 16.78
C GLY A 362 -7.25 5.87 16.23
N TYR A 363 -6.12 6.56 16.33
CA TYR A 363 -5.84 7.83 15.68
C TYR A 363 -4.69 7.67 14.70
N VAL A 364 -4.74 8.39 13.60
CA VAL A 364 -3.68 8.36 12.56
C VAL A 364 -2.63 9.46 12.75
N GLY A 365 -2.56 10.03 13.95
CA GLY A 365 -1.61 11.05 14.34
C GLY A 365 -1.96 12.46 13.84
N GLN A 366 -0.91 13.26 13.65
CA GLN A 366 -1.00 14.66 13.21
C GLN A 366 -0.66 14.80 11.72
N PRO A 367 -1.09 15.89 11.08
CA PRO A 367 -0.71 16.18 9.71
C PRO A 367 0.81 16.37 9.58
N TYR A 368 1.34 16.00 8.42
CA TYR A 368 2.71 16.35 8.04
C TYR A 368 2.87 17.88 7.92
N PRO A 369 4.10 18.42 8.03
CA PRO A 369 4.36 19.84 7.81
C PRO A 369 3.81 20.33 6.47
N GLY A 370 3.10 21.46 6.49
CA GLY A 370 2.49 22.06 5.30
C GLY A 370 1.15 21.45 4.88
N VAL A 371 0.67 20.41 5.54
CA VAL A 371 -0.66 19.85 5.29
C VAL A 371 -1.72 20.60 6.09
N GLU A 372 -2.71 21.15 5.39
CA GLU A 372 -3.90 21.76 5.97
C GLU A 372 -5.06 20.76 6.00
N VAL A 373 -5.77 20.73 7.13
CA VAL A 373 -6.87 19.77 7.36
C VAL A 373 -8.10 20.49 7.87
N ARG A 374 -9.26 20.18 7.29
CA ARG A 374 -10.58 20.63 7.77
C ARG A 374 -11.54 19.44 7.84
N ILE A 375 -12.51 19.55 8.72
CA ILE A 375 -13.66 18.64 8.75
C ILE A 375 -14.87 19.44 8.27
N SER A 376 -15.54 18.92 7.23
CA SER A 376 -16.76 19.55 6.70
C SER A 376 -17.92 19.42 7.69
N PRO A 377 -19.03 20.16 7.50
CA PRO A 377 -20.23 20.01 8.33
C PRO A 377 -20.81 18.59 8.32
N GLU A 378 -20.59 17.85 7.23
CA GLU A 378 -21.02 16.45 7.05
C GLU A 378 -20.04 15.44 7.68
N GLY A 379 -18.91 15.93 8.23
CA GLY A 379 -17.86 15.11 8.84
C GLY A 379 -16.80 14.61 7.86
N GLU A 380 -16.82 15.06 6.60
CA GLU A 380 -15.83 14.71 5.61
C GLU A 380 -14.47 15.37 5.90
N ILE A 381 -13.41 14.60 5.78
CA ILE A 381 -12.03 15.08 5.90
C ILE A 381 -11.65 15.78 4.59
N LEU A 382 -11.25 17.03 4.67
CA LEU A 382 -10.77 17.85 3.57
C LEU A 382 -9.28 18.12 3.77
N ILE A 383 -8.46 17.88 2.75
CA ILE A 383 -6.99 17.98 2.84
C ILE A 383 -6.45 18.88 1.74
N LYS A 384 -5.44 19.70 2.11
CA LYS A 384 -4.61 20.42 1.17
C LYS A 384 -3.16 20.17 1.53
N SER A 385 -2.45 19.45 0.65
CA SER A 385 -1.12 18.91 0.89
C SER A 385 -0.08 19.46 -0.11
N PRO A 386 1.18 19.67 0.30
CA PRO A 386 2.27 19.92 -0.65
C PRO A 386 2.46 18.82 -1.69
N GLY A 387 2.14 17.56 -1.34
CA GLY A 387 2.15 16.41 -2.25
C GLY A 387 0.88 16.21 -3.08
N GLN A 388 -0.10 17.14 -2.98
CA GLN A 388 -1.39 17.04 -3.66
C GLN A 388 -1.22 16.91 -5.17
N MET A 389 -1.92 15.95 -5.80
CA MET A 389 -1.92 15.75 -7.25
C MET A 389 -2.30 17.03 -8.01
N ILE A 390 -1.88 17.12 -9.27
CA ILE A 390 -2.28 18.21 -10.17
C ILE A 390 -3.77 18.08 -10.52
N GLY A 391 -4.23 16.84 -10.71
CA GLY A 391 -5.59 16.46 -11.09
C GLY A 391 -5.61 15.03 -11.63
N TYR A 392 -6.77 14.58 -12.07
CA TYR A 392 -6.94 13.29 -12.73
C TYR A 392 -6.72 13.40 -14.24
N TYR A 393 -5.85 12.57 -14.79
CA TYR A 393 -5.51 12.57 -16.21
C TYR A 393 -6.76 12.44 -17.09
N LYS A 394 -6.98 13.42 -17.99
CA LYS A 394 -8.16 13.52 -18.88
C LYS A 394 -9.53 13.49 -18.20
N ARG A 395 -9.61 13.84 -16.91
CA ARG A 395 -10.86 13.82 -16.17
C ARG A 395 -11.12 15.13 -15.40
N PRO A 396 -11.23 16.27 -16.13
CA PRO A 396 -11.53 17.56 -15.49
C PRO A 396 -12.91 17.58 -14.78
N ASP A 397 -13.83 16.69 -15.18
CA ASP A 397 -15.10 16.45 -14.50
C ASP A 397 -14.87 15.95 -13.06
N LEU A 398 -13.98 15.00 -12.88
CA LEU A 398 -13.64 14.49 -11.54
C LEU A 398 -12.87 15.53 -10.71
N ASP A 399 -12.05 16.36 -11.34
CA ASP A 399 -11.33 17.42 -10.62
C ASP A 399 -12.34 18.44 -10.04
N ALA A 400 -13.32 18.86 -10.84
CA ALA A 400 -14.37 19.76 -10.38
C ALA A 400 -15.21 19.20 -9.21
N GLU A 401 -15.42 17.87 -9.18
CA GLU A 401 -16.10 17.19 -8.07
C GLU A 401 -15.24 17.01 -6.84
N SER A 402 -13.93 16.76 -7.04
CA SER A 402 -13.00 16.32 -6.00
C SER A 402 -12.36 17.46 -5.21
N PHE A 403 -12.35 18.70 -5.75
CA PHE A 403 -11.78 19.84 -5.06
C PHE A 403 -12.84 20.84 -4.61
N THR A 404 -12.57 21.52 -3.49
CA THR A 404 -13.31 22.70 -3.08
C THR A 404 -12.80 23.93 -3.85
N ALA A 405 -13.58 25.03 -3.86
CA ALA A 405 -13.21 26.27 -4.54
C ALA A 405 -11.88 26.89 -4.01
N ASP A 406 -11.52 26.62 -2.76
CA ASP A 406 -10.28 27.07 -2.11
C ASP A 406 -9.15 26.01 -2.14
N GLY A 407 -9.33 24.94 -2.92
CA GLY A 407 -8.29 23.98 -3.29
C GLY A 407 -8.07 22.83 -2.31
N PHE A 408 -9.02 22.55 -1.41
CA PHE A 408 -8.97 21.34 -0.60
C PHE A 408 -9.49 20.15 -1.39
N PHE A 409 -8.80 19.03 -1.27
CA PHE A 409 -9.24 17.76 -1.80
C PHE A 409 -10.29 17.13 -0.87
N LYS A 410 -11.41 16.71 -1.42
CA LYS A 410 -12.48 15.97 -0.74
C LYS A 410 -12.13 14.51 -0.71
N THR A 411 -11.74 14.00 0.46
CA THR A 411 -11.19 12.65 0.58
C THR A 411 -12.24 11.55 0.44
N GLY A 412 -13.50 11.87 0.67
CA GLY A 412 -14.58 10.89 0.82
C GLY A 412 -14.50 10.10 2.12
N ASP A 413 -13.50 10.35 2.96
CA ASP A 413 -13.36 9.74 4.28
C ASP A 413 -13.98 10.64 5.36
N LEU A 414 -14.64 10.02 6.33
CA LEU A 414 -15.23 10.71 7.48
C LEU A 414 -14.27 10.65 8.66
N GLY A 415 -14.23 11.71 9.44
CA GLY A 415 -13.37 11.74 10.61
C GLY A 415 -13.68 12.85 11.60
N SER A 416 -12.95 12.79 12.70
CA SER A 416 -12.97 13.83 13.74
C SER A 416 -11.56 14.20 14.13
N ARG A 417 -11.35 15.44 14.54
CA ARG A 417 -10.06 15.97 14.96
C ARG A 417 -10.13 16.42 16.40
N ARG A 418 -9.17 15.96 17.20
CA ARG A 418 -9.02 16.40 18.59
C ARG A 418 -8.38 17.79 18.68
N PRO A 419 -8.51 18.51 19.83
CA PRO A 419 -7.83 19.78 20.05
C PRO A 419 -6.31 19.73 19.92
N ASP A 420 -5.68 18.57 20.20
CA ASP A 420 -4.25 18.32 20.03
C ASP A 420 -3.83 18.07 18.58
N GLY A 421 -4.79 18.08 17.65
CA GLY A 421 -4.57 17.92 16.23
C GLY A 421 -4.60 16.48 15.71
N GLN A 422 -4.71 15.48 16.58
CA GLN A 422 -4.80 14.08 16.14
C GLN A 422 -6.12 13.81 15.38
N LEU A 423 -6.01 13.13 14.25
CA LEU A 423 -7.12 12.75 13.38
C LEU A 423 -7.57 11.32 13.66
N GLN A 424 -8.89 11.11 13.77
CA GLN A 424 -9.51 9.80 13.81
C GLN A 424 -10.36 9.61 12.55
N ILE A 425 -10.16 8.48 11.85
CA ILE A 425 -11.01 8.08 10.72
C ILE A 425 -12.21 7.32 11.26
N THR A 426 -13.41 7.75 10.93
CA THR A 426 -14.65 7.16 11.43
C THR A 426 -15.44 6.39 10.36
N GLY A 427 -15.02 6.48 9.08
CA GLY A 427 -15.65 5.73 7.99
C GLY A 427 -15.43 6.35 6.63
N ARG A 428 -16.20 5.88 5.63
CA ARG A 428 -16.26 6.47 4.30
C ARG A 428 -17.66 7.00 3.98
N LEU A 429 -17.72 8.18 3.42
CA LEU A 429 -19.00 8.86 3.10
C LEU A 429 -19.89 8.00 2.18
N LYS A 430 -19.32 7.44 1.10
CA LYS A 430 -20.03 6.62 0.12
C LYS A 430 -20.31 5.19 0.57
N GLU A 431 -19.70 4.71 1.66
CA GLU A 431 -19.88 3.36 2.18
C GLU A 431 -20.90 3.30 3.33
N GLN A 432 -21.28 4.46 3.88
CA GLN A 432 -22.34 4.50 4.85
C GLN A 432 -23.65 4.05 4.22
N PHE A 433 -24.37 3.20 4.94
CA PHE A 433 -25.71 2.78 4.54
C PHE A 433 -26.75 3.20 5.59
N LYS A 434 -27.98 3.35 5.15
CA LYS A 434 -29.09 3.76 6.00
C LYS A 434 -29.94 2.56 6.37
N THR A 435 -30.12 2.33 7.67
CA THR A 435 -31.03 1.30 8.17
C THR A 435 -32.50 1.68 7.91
N SER A 436 -33.44 0.71 8.02
CA SER A 436 -34.88 0.98 7.92
C SER A 436 -35.39 1.98 8.96
N LYS A 437 -34.67 2.11 10.09
CA LYS A 437 -34.96 3.11 11.15
C LYS A 437 -34.37 4.49 10.84
N GLY A 438 -33.80 4.70 9.66
CA GLY A 438 -33.27 5.98 9.23
C GLY A 438 -31.90 6.37 9.82
N LYS A 439 -31.19 5.42 10.48
CA LYS A 439 -29.85 5.65 11.05
C LYS A 439 -28.78 5.29 10.05
N TYR A 440 -27.72 6.12 9.97
CA TYR A 440 -26.55 5.84 9.16
C TYR A 440 -25.57 4.96 9.94
N VAL A 441 -25.06 3.91 9.30
CA VAL A 441 -24.06 2.99 9.83
C VAL A 441 -22.82 3.08 8.96
N ALA A 442 -21.66 3.31 9.60
CA ALA A 442 -20.35 3.24 8.95
C ALA A 442 -19.81 1.81 9.10
N PRO A 443 -19.62 1.05 8.00
CA PRO A 443 -19.23 -0.35 8.08
C PRO A 443 -17.80 -0.55 8.60
N SER A 444 -16.85 0.27 8.18
CA SER A 444 -15.43 0.07 8.43
C SER A 444 -15.04 -0.06 9.91
N PRO A 445 -15.57 0.74 10.87
CA PRO A 445 -15.26 0.55 12.29
C PRO A 445 -15.72 -0.79 12.86
N ILE A 446 -16.83 -1.32 12.33
CA ILE A 446 -17.38 -2.62 12.75
C ILE A 446 -16.53 -3.75 12.14
N GLU A 447 -16.22 -3.65 10.84
CA GLU A 447 -15.34 -4.58 10.12
C GLU A 447 -13.97 -4.69 10.78
N ASN A 448 -13.38 -3.56 11.20
CA ASN A 448 -12.10 -3.57 11.91
C ASN A 448 -12.13 -4.36 13.22
N ARG A 449 -13.26 -4.30 13.95
CA ARG A 449 -13.45 -5.10 15.18
C ARG A 449 -13.59 -6.59 14.86
N ILE A 450 -14.30 -6.93 13.78
CA ILE A 450 -14.46 -8.31 13.31
C ILE A 450 -13.12 -8.86 12.82
N ASN A 451 -12.42 -8.11 11.98
CA ASN A 451 -11.14 -8.50 11.37
C ASN A 451 -9.98 -8.58 12.38
N ALA A 452 -10.15 -8.06 13.60
CA ALA A 452 -9.20 -8.25 14.69
C ALA A 452 -9.23 -9.68 15.26
N HIS A 453 -10.26 -10.49 14.93
CA HIS A 453 -10.38 -11.86 15.42
C HIS A 453 -9.54 -12.82 14.56
N PRO A 454 -8.73 -13.71 15.17
CA PRO A 454 -7.79 -14.57 14.45
C PRO A 454 -8.43 -15.53 13.45
N MET A 455 -9.69 -15.91 13.67
CA MET A 455 -10.42 -16.79 12.75
C MET A 455 -10.98 -16.08 11.51
N ILE A 456 -10.92 -14.75 11.45
CA ILE A 456 -11.47 -13.96 10.34
C ILE A 456 -10.35 -13.48 9.44
N GLU A 457 -10.45 -13.80 8.17
CA GLU A 457 -9.56 -13.28 7.13
C GLU A 457 -10.03 -11.91 6.61
N LEU A 458 -11.32 -11.82 6.30
CA LEU A 458 -11.96 -10.61 5.78
C LEU A 458 -13.41 -10.54 6.28
N SER A 459 -13.94 -9.33 6.37
CA SER A 459 -15.37 -9.12 6.64
C SER A 459 -15.92 -7.97 5.80
N MET A 460 -17.23 -7.99 5.60
CA MET A 460 -17.99 -6.92 4.97
C MET A 460 -19.30 -6.72 5.75
N VAL A 461 -19.50 -5.52 6.26
CA VAL A 461 -20.73 -5.13 6.97
C VAL A 461 -21.68 -4.41 6.03
N SER A 462 -22.94 -4.82 5.99
CA SER A 462 -24.01 -4.21 5.23
C SER A 462 -25.35 -4.34 5.96
N GLY A 463 -26.44 -3.83 5.37
CA GLY A 463 -27.76 -3.87 5.98
C GLY A 463 -28.65 -2.71 5.56
N SER A 464 -28.40 -2.15 4.36
CA SER A 464 -29.20 -1.06 3.81
C SER A 464 -30.68 -1.45 3.72
N GLY A 465 -31.56 -0.65 4.33
CA GLY A 465 -33.00 -0.89 4.36
C GLY A 465 -33.46 -1.93 5.39
N PHE A 466 -32.56 -2.61 6.09
CA PHE A 466 -32.90 -3.54 7.19
C PHE A 466 -32.82 -2.85 8.55
N GLU A 467 -33.47 -3.44 9.54
CA GLU A 467 -33.53 -2.88 10.89
C GLU A 467 -32.18 -2.87 11.61
N ARG A 468 -31.37 -3.92 11.42
CA ARG A 468 -30.01 -4.09 11.94
C ARG A 468 -29.09 -4.50 10.81
N ALA A 469 -27.82 -4.17 10.96
CA ALA A 469 -26.77 -4.61 10.04
C ALA A 469 -26.49 -6.14 10.15
N TYR A 470 -25.81 -6.69 9.16
CA TYR A 470 -25.21 -8.01 9.18
C TYR A 470 -23.77 -7.93 8.71
N ALA A 471 -22.97 -8.94 9.01
CA ALA A 471 -21.64 -9.05 8.47
C ALA A 471 -21.44 -10.37 7.73
N LEU A 472 -20.94 -10.29 6.48
CA LEU A 472 -20.33 -11.44 5.80
C LEU A 472 -18.90 -11.59 6.31
N VAL A 473 -18.48 -12.82 6.58
CA VAL A 473 -17.12 -13.12 7.04
C VAL A 473 -16.50 -14.23 6.22
N VAL A 474 -15.25 -14.05 5.85
CA VAL A 474 -14.39 -15.09 5.27
C VAL A 474 -13.50 -15.60 6.40
N LEU A 475 -13.55 -16.89 6.67
CA LEU A 475 -12.71 -17.52 7.68
C LEU A 475 -11.25 -17.61 7.24
N ALA A 476 -10.33 -17.66 8.19
CA ALA A 476 -8.91 -17.82 7.95
C ALA A 476 -8.60 -19.05 7.07
N GLU A 477 -7.59 -18.91 6.22
CA GLU A 477 -7.23 -19.88 5.19
C GLU A 477 -6.98 -21.29 5.75
N ASP A 478 -6.33 -21.38 6.90
CA ASP A 478 -5.99 -22.64 7.57
C ASP A 478 -7.18 -23.35 8.24
N LEU A 479 -8.28 -22.63 8.47
CA LEU A 479 -9.52 -23.17 9.05
C LEU A 479 -10.45 -23.75 7.97
N ARG A 480 -10.54 -23.08 6.81
CA ARG A 480 -11.49 -23.45 5.76
C ARG A 480 -11.42 -24.92 5.33
N PRO A 481 -10.23 -25.54 5.12
CA PRO A 481 -10.14 -26.96 4.77
C PRO A 481 -10.62 -27.91 5.88
N LYS A 482 -10.68 -27.47 7.13
CA LYS A 482 -11.02 -28.28 8.30
C LYS A 482 -12.51 -28.21 8.70
N LEU A 483 -13.28 -27.34 8.04
CA LEU A 483 -14.70 -27.11 8.39
C LEU A 483 -15.62 -28.32 8.13
N HIS A 484 -15.15 -29.36 7.43
CA HIS A 484 -15.83 -30.63 7.28
C HIS A 484 -15.82 -31.46 8.56
N LEU A 485 -14.92 -31.14 9.52
CA LEU A 485 -14.86 -31.80 10.83
C LEU A 485 -15.87 -31.14 11.76
N GLU A 486 -16.81 -31.94 12.30
CA GLU A 486 -17.90 -31.44 13.17
C GLU A 486 -17.37 -30.70 14.43
N GLU A 487 -16.30 -31.21 15.03
CA GLU A 487 -15.67 -30.57 16.19
C GLU A 487 -15.14 -29.19 15.88
N VAL A 488 -14.40 -29.03 14.74
CA VAL A 488 -13.86 -27.73 14.30
C VAL A 488 -15.00 -26.77 13.97
N ARG A 489 -16.03 -27.26 13.30
CA ARG A 489 -17.20 -26.45 12.94
C ARG A 489 -17.95 -25.97 14.19
N ALA A 490 -18.10 -26.81 15.20
CA ALA A 490 -18.73 -26.45 16.48
C ALA A 490 -17.90 -25.42 17.26
N GLU A 491 -16.57 -25.57 17.26
CA GLU A 491 -15.65 -24.60 17.87
C GLU A 491 -15.75 -23.24 17.17
N VAL A 492 -15.66 -23.21 15.84
CA VAL A 492 -15.80 -21.97 15.04
C VAL A 492 -17.16 -21.33 15.28
N GLN A 493 -18.24 -22.11 15.35
CA GLN A 493 -19.59 -21.62 15.64
C GLN A 493 -19.65 -20.91 17.00
N ALA A 494 -19.05 -21.49 18.03
CA ALA A 494 -19.04 -20.92 19.40
C ALA A 494 -18.21 -19.62 19.44
N GLU A 495 -17.04 -19.62 18.82
CA GLU A 495 -16.17 -18.44 18.75
C GLU A 495 -16.81 -17.29 17.95
N LEU A 496 -17.51 -17.58 16.85
CA LEU A 496 -18.24 -16.57 16.08
C LEU A 496 -19.42 -16.00 16.88
N GLN A 497 -20.10 -16.79 17.71
CA GLN A 497 -21.14 -16.29 18.61
C GLN A 497 -20.56 -15.33 19.64
N GLN A 498 -19.41 -15.68 20.23
CA GLN A 498 -18.72 -14.80 21.17
C GLN A 498 -18.24 -13.52 20.49
N LEU A 499 -17.67 -13.63 19.28
CA LEU A 499 -17.24 -12.47 18.49
C LEU A 499 -18.40 -11.51 18.22
N LEU A 500 -19.56 -12.03 17.79
CA LEU A 500 -20.76 -11.22 17.56
C LEU A 500 -21.20 -10.48 18.84
N HIS A 501 -21.18 -11.17 19.96
CA HIS A 501 -21.50 -10.58 21.27
C HIS A 501 -20.53 -9.44 21.59
N ASP A 502 -19.22 -9.66 21.46
CA ASP A 502 -18.17 -8.70 21.82
C ASP A 502 -18.17 -7.47 20.90
N VAL A 503 -18.44 -7.67 19.60
CA VAL A 503 -18.59 -6.57 18.62
C VAL A 503 -19.82 -5.73 18.97
N ASN A 504 -20.96 -6.36 19.26
CA ASN A 504 -22.20 -5.67 19.60
C ASN A 504 -22.11 -4.94 20.95
N ALA A 505 -21.41 -5.48 21.93
CA ALA A 505 -21.20 -4.83 23.23
C ALA A 505 -20.41 -3.51 23.13
N LYS A 506 -19.60 -3.35 22.05
CA LYS A 506 -18.81 -2.15 21.77
C LYS A 506 -19.44 -1.25 20.70
N SER A 507 -20.64 -1.57 20.24
CA SER A 507 -21.36 -0.84 19.18
C SER A 507 -22.55 -0.08 19.75
N ALA A 508 -22.88 1.07 19.17
CA ALA A 508 -24.15 1.74 19.46
C ALA A 508 -25.32 0.85 19.00
N ASP A 509 -26.51 1.01 19.61
CA ASP A 509 -27.66 0.15 19.35
C ASP A 509 -28.02 0.02 17.86
N TYR A 510 -27.90 1.12 17.11
CA TYR A 510 -28.20 1.13 15.68
C TYR A 510 -27.09 0.54 14.79
N GLU A 511 -25.87 0.35 15.34
CA GLU A 511 -24.72 -0.27 14.68
C GLU A 511 -24.61 -1.77 14.96
N GLN A 512 -25.40 -2.29 15.90
CA GLN A 512 -25.35 -3.69 16.28
C GLN A 512 -25.72 -4.60 15.11
N LEU A 513 -24.94 -5.66 14.97
CA LEU A 513 -25.17 -6.69 13.97
C LEU A 513 -26.26 -7.66 14.45
N LYS A 514 -27.15 -8.05 13.55
CA LYS A 514 -28.10 -9.14 13.78
C LYS A 514 -27.40 -10.48 13.72
N MET A 515 -26.45 -10.65 12.78
CA MET A 515 -25.84 -11.95 12.49
C MET A 515 -24.48 -11.81 11.83
N LEU A 516 -23.66 -12.85 11.94
CA LEU A 516 -22.52 -13.12 11.08
C LEU A 516 -22.91 -14.22 10.08
N VAL A 517 -22.56 -14.01 8.82
CA VAL A 517 -22.80 -14.97 7.74
C VAL A 517 -21.45 -15.44 7.21
N VAL A 518 -21.15 -16.70 7.34
CA VAL A 518 -19.89 -17.29 6.87
C VAL A 518 -19.98 -17.50 5.37
N SER A 519 -19.10 -16.82 4.63
CA SER A 519 -19.00 -16.95 3.16
C SER A 519 -18.54 -18.36 2.79
N PRO A 520 -19.19 -19.02 1.81
CA PRO A 520 -18.77 -20.34 1.36
C PRO A 520 -17.45 -20.30 0.59
N GLU A 521 -17.12 -19.15 -0.01
CA GLU A 521 -15.95 -18.94 -0.84
C GLU A 521 -15.05 -17.84 -0.28
N ALA A 522 -13.74 -17.97 -0.51
CA ALA A 522 -12.79 -16.91 -0.28
C ALA A 522 -12.98 -15.76 -1.26
N TRP A 523 -12.79 -14.53 -0.78
CA TRP A 523 -12.74 -13.38 -1.68
C TRP A 523 -11.33 -13.22 -2.22
N THR A 524 -11.21 -13.14 -3.55
CA THR A 524 -9.94 -13.04 -4.26
C THR A 524 -9.98 -11.94 -5.33
N ILE A 525 -8.83 -11.66 -5.93
CA ILE A 525 -8.74 -10.75 -7.08
C ILE A 525 -9.40 -11.42 -8.29
N GLU A 526 -9.19 -12.73 -8.48
CA GLU A 526 -9.66 -13.51 -9.61
C GLU A 526 -11.19 -13.58 -9.69
N ASN A 527 -11.88 -13.75 -8.55
CA ASN A 527 -13.35 -13.73 -8.51
C ASN A 527 -13.93 -12.32 -8.46
N GLY A 528 -13.07 -11.30 -8.53
CA GLY A 528 -13.45 -9.90 -8.58
C GLY A 528 -13.93 -9.31 -7.25
N CYS A 529 -13.84 -10.04 -6.14
CA CYS A 529 -14.24 -9.57 -4.82
C CYS A 529 -13.20 -8.65 -4.17
N LEU A 530 -11.94 -8.71 -4.61
CA LEU A 530 -10.86 -7.86 -4.12
C LEU A 530 -10.28 -6.97 -5.23
N THR A 531 -9.72 -5.84 -4.81
CA THR A 531 -8.85 -5.02 -5.66
C THR A 531 -7.44 -5.61 -5.70
N PRO A 532 -6.55 -5.18 -6.63
CA PRO A 532 -5.13 -5.56 -6.62
C PRO A 532 -4.41 -5.23 -5.31
N THR A 533 -4.92 -4.26 -4.56
CA THR A 533 -4.42 -3.88 -3.22
C THR A 533 -5.12 -4.64 -2.08
N MET A 534 -5.82 -5.73 -2.39
CA MET A 534 -6.50 -6.61 -1.43
C MET A 534 -7.63 -5.93 -0.63
N LYS A 535 -8.19 -4.83 -1.13
CA LYS A 535 -9.38 -4.18 -0.55
C LYS A 535 -10.64 -4.84 -1.11
N ILE A 536 -11.67 -5.00 -0.25
CA ILE A 536 -12.95 -5.57 -0.67
C ILE A 536 -13.67 -4.67 -1.69
N LYS A 537 -14.23 -5.26 -2.72
CA LYS A 537 -15.17 -4.61 -3.65
C LYS A 537 -16.59 -4.86 -3.17
N ARG A 538 -17.04 -4.02 -2.25
CA ARG A 538 -18.30 -4.15 -1.52
C ARG A 538 -19.50 -4.44 -2.42
N SER A 539 -19.68 -3.63 -3.46
CA SER A 539 -20.79 -3.79 -4.41
C SER A 539 -20.79 -5.15 -5.13
N ARG A 540 -19.61 -5.71 -5.43
CA ARG A 540 -19.48 -7.03 -6.05
C ARG A 540 -19.89 -8.14 -5.10
N ILE A 541 -19.48 -8.05 -3.85
CA ILE A 541 -19.81 -9.02 -2.81
C ILE A 541 -21.31 -8.98 -2.51
N GLU A 542 -21.88 -7.78 -2.33
CA GLU A 542 -23.33 -7.61 -2.11
C GLU A 542 -24.18 -8.15 -3.25
N PHE A 543 -23.78 -7.88 -4.49
CA PHE A 543 -24.46 -8.42 -5.66
C PHE A 543 -24.47 -9.96 -5.67
N GLY A 544 -23.38 -10.59 -5.24
CA GLY A 544 -23.27 -12.06 -5.18
C GLY A 544 -24.24 -12.72 -4.20
N VAL A 545 -24.67 -12.01 -3.15
CA VAL A 545 -25.50 -12.55 -2.08
C VAL A 545 -26.89 -11.95 -2.00
N GLN A 546 -27.23 -10.96 -2.83
CA GLN A 546 -28.46 -10.17 -2.73
C GLN A 546 -29.75 -11.02 -2.64
N HIS A 547 -29.80 -12.17 -3.32
CA HIS A 547 -30.95 -13.08 -3.33
C HIS A 547 -31.11 -13.90 -2.05
N GLN A 548 -30.12 -13.94 -1.18
CA GLN A 548 -30.08 -14.74 0.05
C GLN A 548 -30.37 -13.90 1.29
N ILE A 549 -30.18 -12.58 1.21
CA ILE A 549 -30.21 -11.66 2.36
C ILE A 549 -31.56 -11.73 3.12
N GLU A 550 -32.70 -11.67 2.43
CA GLU A 550 -34.02 -11.76 3.06
C GLU A 550 -34.20 -13.09 3.80
N GLY A 551 -33.73 -14.19 3.21
CA GLY A 551 -33.74 -15.50 3.83
C GLY A 551 -32.95 -15.50 5.15
N TRP A 552 -31.76 -14.90 5.18
CA TRP A 552 -30.95 -14.81 6.40
C TRP A 552 -31.67 -14.04 7.52
N TYR A 553 -32.37 -12.96 7.19
CA TYR A 553 -33.15 -12.19 8.17
C TYR A 553 -34.35 -12.97 8.75
N GLY A 554 -34.84 -13.99 8.02
CA GLY A 554 -35.87 -14.92 8.47
C GLY A 554 -35.40 -15.97 9.48
N HIS A 555 -34.08 -16.23 9.57
CA HIS A 555 -33.53 -17.19 10.52
C HIS A 555 -33.49 -16.65 11.95
N SER A 556 -33.73 -17.52 12.92
CA SER A 556 -33.55 -17.23 14.36
C SER A 556 -32.09 -17.32 14.80
N GLN A 557 -31.23 -17.94 14.00
CA GLN A 557 -29.81 -18.12 14.30
C GLN A 557 -29.04 -16.83 14.02
N HIS A 558 -28.03 -16.56 14.86
CA HIS A 558 -27.15 -15.41 14.73
C HIS A 558 -25.87 -15.71 13.93
N ILE A 559 -25.53 -16.98 13.75
CA ILE A 559 -24.43 -17.42 12.88
C ILE A 559 -25.04 -18.25 11.76
N ILE A 560 -24.83 -17.83 10.52
CA ILE A 560 -25.37 -18.46 9.31
C ILE A 560 -24.21 -18.97 8.48
N TRP A 561 -24.31 -20.19 8.00
CA TRP A 561 -23.39 -20.80 7.04
C TRP A 561 -24.04 -20.71 5.65
N ALA A 562 -23.57 -19.77 4.80
CA ALA A 562 -24.14 -19.54 3.47
C ALA A 562 -23.75 -20.62 2.45
#